data_0023541e481f5daa246341b460614cc1
#
_entry.id   0023541e481f5daa246341b460614cc1
#
_cell.length_a   1.000
_cell.length_b   1.000
_cell.length_c   1.000
_cell.angle_alpha   90.00
_cell.angle_beta   90.00
_cell.angle_gamma   90.00
#
_symmetry.space_group_name_H-M   'P 1'
#
loop_
_entity.id
_entity.type
_entity.pdbx_description
1 polymer ?
#
loop_
_entity_poly.entity_id
_entity_poly.type
_entity_poly.pdbx_seq_one_letter_code
_entity_poly.pdbx_strand_id
1 'polypeptide(L)'
;RILQQSYYLAALPHLGKEPAWGALAGVRPTKITTKALLEGKTEQEAMKLMTGTYFVTEQRAQLSLDCSRATVAAAAKLDPGDVSLYVGIPFCPTRCAYCSFVSRTIGKRTELLEPYLEALLKELRHTGKLLATSGKRVRTIYIGGGTPTTLTSRQMETLLGCIRESFDLSRCIEFTVEGGRPDTL
;
A
#
# COMPACT_ATOMS: atom_id res chain seq x y z
N ARG A 1 -22.38 -6.21 9.00
CA ARG A 1 -22.95 -5.99 7.64
C ARG A 1 -24.41 -5.60 7.70
N ILE A 2 -25.31 -6.39 8.33
CA ILE A 2 -26.74 -6.08 8.42
C ILE A 2 -26.99 -4.70 9.03
N LEU A 3 -26.37 -4.39 10.17
CA LEU A 3 -26.50 -3.07 10.80
C LEU A 3 -26.06 -1.91 9.90
N GLN A 4 -24.97 -2.08 9.14
CA GLN A 4 -24.51 -1.07 8.20
C GLN A 4 -25.50 -0.82 7.06
N GLN A 5 -26.06 -1.90 6.50
CA GLN A 5 -27.09 -1.82 5.47
C GLN A 5 -28.35 -1.15 6.00
N SER A 6 -28.85 -1.58 7.18
CA SER A 6 -30.03 -1.00 7.79
C SER A 6 -29.86 0.49 8.09
N TYR A 7 -28.71 0.87 8.63
CA TYR A 7 -28.38 2.28 8.87
C TYR A 7 -28.33 3.10 7.57
N TYR A 8 -27.65 2.56 6.54
CA TYR A 8 -27.58 3.21 5.23
C TYR A 8 -28.96 3.45 4.63
N LEU A 9 -29.81 2.41 4.60
CA LEU A 9 -31.16 2.49 4.05
C LEU A 9 -32.04 3.48 4.84
N ALA A 10 -31.91 3.51 6.15
CA ALA A 10 -32.61 4.47 6.99
C ALA A 10 -32.14 5.93 6.79
N ALA A 11 -30.85 6.12 6.55
CA ALA A 11 -30.27 7.44 6.33
C ALA A 11 -30.47 7.97 4.91
N LEU A 12 -30.60 7.10 3.91
CA LEU A 12 -30.62 7.44 2.49
C LEU A 12 -31.66 8.51 2.12
N PRO A 13 -32.91 8.49 2.63
CA PRO A 13 -33.91 9.53 2.35
C PRO A 13 -33.51 10.94 2.83
N HIS A 14 -32.57 11.02 3.78
CA HIS A 14 -32.09 12.27 4.38
C HIS A 14 -30.79 12.78 3.77
N LEU A 15 -30.18 12.00 2.86
CA LEU A 15 -28.88 12.29 2.28
C LEU A 15 -29.03 13.06 0.97
N GLY A 16 -29.58 13.98 0.63
CA GLY A 16 -29.65 14.77 -0.62
C GLY A 16 -29.00 14.16 -1.89
N LYS A 17 -28.09 13.18 -1.73
CA LYS A 17 -27.45 12.39 -2.80
C LYS A 17 -27.02 11.02 -2.29
N GLU A 18 -26.99 10.04 -3.18
CA GLU A 18 -26.48 8.71 -2.85
C GLU A 18 -24.94 8.73 -2.68
N PRO A 19 -24.42 8.20 -1.56
CA PRO A 19 -22.99 8.01 -1.40
C PRO A 19 -22.43 7.03 -2.44
N ALA A 20 -21.37 7.40 -3.13
CA ALA A 20 -20.80 6.60 -4.21
C ALA A 20 -20.34 5.19 -3.77
N TRP A 21 -19.97 5.03 -2.51
CA TRP A 21 -19.60 3.75 -1.91
C TRP A 21 -20.73 3.07 -1.13
N GLY A 22 -21.94 3.59 -1.20
CA GLY A 22 -23.12 3.01 -0.59
C GLY A 22 -22.98 2.78 0.91
N ALA A 23 -23.32 1.57 1.35
CA ALA A 23 -23.22 1.13 2.74
C ALA A 23 -21.84 0.62 3.14
N LEU A 24 -20.83 0.72 2.26
CA LEU A 24 -19.48 0.29 2.60
C LEU A 24 -18.89 1.21 3.68
N ALA A 25 -18.48 0.60 4.79
CA ALA A 25 -17.68 1.24 5.83
C ALA A 25 -16.30 0.61 5.88
N GLY A 26 -15.29 1.45 6.08
CA GLY A 26 -13.89 1.01 6.17
C GLY A 26 -13.06 1.39 4.95
N VAL A 27 -11.82 0.91 4.95
CA VAL A 27 -10.82 1.15 3.91
C VAL A 27 -10.66 -0.06 2.99
N ARG A 28 -10.18 0.18 1.77
CA ARG A 28 -9.85 -0.85 0.78
C ARG A 28 -11.07 -1.63 0.29
N PRO A 29 -12.04 -0.98 -0.35
CA PRO A 29 -13.23 -1.65 -0.89
C PRO A 29 -12.90 -2.76 -1.90
N THR A 30 -11.78 -2.64 -2.62
CA THR A 30 -11.27 -3.65 -3.56
C THR A 30 -11.01 -5.02 -2.93
N LYS A 31 -10.81 -5.12 -1.61
CA LYS A 31 -10.69 -6.43 -0.96
C LYS A 31 -11.92 -7.32 -1.15
N ILE A 32 -13.10 -6.73 -1.29
CA ILE A 32 -14.35 -7.48 -1.46
C ILE A 32 -14.38 -8.14 -2.83
N THR A 33 -14.12 -7.36 -3.89
CA THR A 33 -14.09 -7.86 -5.27
C THR A 33 -12.89 -8.79 -5.51
N THR A 34 -11.70 -8.46 -4.97
CA THR A 34 -10.53 -9.34 -5.05
C THR A 34 -10.80 -10.70 -4.40
N LYS A 35 -11.40 -10.71 -3.20
CA LYS A 35 -11.77 -11.96 -2.52
C LYS A 35 -12.78 -12.76 -3.33
N ALA A 36 -13.79 -12.11 -3.89
CA ALA A 36 -14.79 -12.78 -4.73
C ALA A 36 -14.14 -13.46 -5.96
N LEU A 37 -13.22 -12.77 -6.65
CA LEU A 37 -12.51 -13.35 -7.80
C LEU A 37 -11.59 -14.52 -7.39
N LEU A 38 -10.88 -14.40 -6.27
CA LEU A 38 -10.03 -15.48 -5.75
C LEU A 38 -10.83 -16.71 -5.29
N GLU A 39 -12.07 -16.51 -4.86
CA GLU A 39 -13.03 -17.60 -4.55
C GLU A 39 -13.70 -18.20 -5.80
N GLY A 40 -13.29 -17.78 -7.00
CA GLY A 40 -13.81 -18.30 -8.27
C GLY A 40 -15.15 -17.70 -8.73
N LYS A 41 -15.61 -16.61 -8.11
CA LYS A 41 -16.81 -15.92 -8.58
C LYS A 41 -16.53 -15.18 -9.88
N THR A 42 -17.55 -15.09 -10.71
CA THR A 42 -17.51 -14.31 -11.94
C THR A 42 -17.45 -12.81 -11.64
N GLU A 43 -16.98 -12.03 -12.60
CA GLU A 43 -16.99 -10.57 -12.51
C GLU A 43 -18.40 -10.02 -12.30
N GLN A 44 -19.41 -10.61 -12.95
CA GLN A 44 -20.80 -10.23 -12.77
C GLN A 44 -21.30 -10.46 -11.34
N GLU A 45 -20.92 -11.58 -10.73
CA GLU A 45 -21.24 -11.86 -9.31
C GLU A 45 -20.53 -10.90 -8.36
N ALA A 46 -19.27 -10.55 -8.65
CA ALA A 46 -18.53 -9.55 -7.88
C ALA A 46 -19.16 -8.14 -8.02
N MET A 47 -19.59 -7.76 -9.22
CA MET A 47 -20.35 -6.52 -9.47
C MET A 47 -21.68 -6.52 -8.71
N LYS A 48 -22.45 -7.60 -8.81
CA LYS A 48 -23.74 -7.74 -8.11
C LYS A 48 -23.59 -7.71 -6.60
N LEU A 49 -22.48 -8.24 -6.07
CA LEU A 49 -22.15 -8.14 -4.65
C LEU A 49 -21.95 -6.69 -4.22
N MET A 50 -21.22 -5.89 -5.01
CA MET A 50 -20.96 -4.48 -4.71
C MET A 50 -22.23 -3.64 -4.83
N THR A 51 -22.95 -3.75 -5.93
CA THR A 51 -24.13 -2.92 -6.20
C THR A 51 -25.34 -3.37 -5.40
N GLY A 52 -25.62 -4.67 -5.32
CA GLY A 52 -26.81 -5.22 -4.69
C GLY A 52 -26.70 -5.38 -3.17
N THR A 53 -25.51 -5.75 -2.66
CA THR A 53 -25.34 -5.96 -1.21
C THR A 53 -24.84 -4.72 -0.48
N TYR A 54 -23.95 -3.97 -1.11
CA TYR A 54 -23.35 -2.80 -0.48
C TYR A 54 -23.86 -1.47 -1.03
N PHE A 55 -24.76 -1.50 -2.02
CA PHE A 55 -25.35 -0.30 -2.63
C PHE A 55 -24.30 0.65 -3.21
N VAL A 56 -23.16 0.11 -3.66
CA VAL A 56 -22.10 0.87 -4.32
C VAL A 56 -22.58 1.23 -5.73
N THR A 57 -22.31 2.45 -6.17
CA THR A 57 -22.63 2.85 -7.55
C THR A 57 -21.88 1.97 -8.56
N GLU A 58 -22.48 1.74 -9.73
CA GLU A 58 -21.88 0.92 -10.80
C GLU A 58 -20.47 1.40 -11.17
N GLN A 59 -20.27 2.71 -11.27
CA GLN A 59 -18.96 3.31 -11.57
C GLN A 59 -17.90 2.93 -10.54
N ARG A 60 -18.22 2.95 -9.25
CA ARG A 60 -17.27 2.58 -8.18
C ARG A 60 -17.10 1.08 -8.06
N ALA A 61 -18.13 0.32 -8.31
CA ALA A 61 -18.06 -1.13 -8.37
C ALA A 61 -17.16 -1.58 -9.53
N GLN A 62 -17.30 -0.96 -10.71
CA GLN A 62 -16.44 -1.22 -11.86
C GLN A 62 -14.97 -0.87 -11.55
N LEU A 63 -14.70 0.31 -10.99
CA LEU A 63 -13.36 0.69 -10.56
C LEU A 63 -12.76 -0.33 -9.58
N SER A 64 -13.56 -0.79 -8.61
CA SER A 64 -13.13 -1.82 -7.66
C SER A 64 -12.78 -3.13 -8.35
N LEU A 65 -13.57 -3.53 -9.35
CA LEU A 65 -13.34 -4.73 -10.14
C LEU A 65 -12.07 -4.62 -10.98
N ASP A 66 -11.84 -3.47 -11.63
CA ASP A 66 -10.63 -3.21 -12.45
C ASP A 66 -9.36 -3.30 -11.60
N CYS A 67 -9.37 -2.68 -10.42
CA CYS A 67 -8.27 -2.80 -9.45
C CYS A 67 -8.06 -4.25 -9.00
N SER A 68 -9.15 -5.00 -8.81
CA SER A 68 -9.06 -6.40 -8.38
C SER A 68 -8.50 -7.31 -9.47
N ARG A 69 -8.88 -7.10 -10.73
CA ARG A 69 -8.27 -7.80 -11.88
C ARG A 69 -6.76 -7.59 -11.93
N ALA A 70 -6.33 -6.35 -11.81
CA ALA A 70 -4.90 -6.01 -11.77
C ALA A 70 -4.18 -6.71 -10.61
N THR A 71 -4.81 -6.71 -9.41
CA THR A 71 -4.26 -7.36 -8.22
C THR A 71 -4.13 -8.88 -8.40
N VAL A 72 -5.18 -9.54 -8.89
CA VAL A 72 -5.18 -11.00 -9.13
C VAL A 72 -4.15 -11.37 -10.20
N ALA A 73 -4.10 -10.59 -11.29
CA ALA A 73 -3.13 -10.82 -12.37
C ALA A 73 -1.67 -10.62 -11.90
N ALA A 74 -1.43 -9.65 -11.02
CA ALA A 74 -0.11 -9.45 -10.42
C ALA A 74 0.27 -10.61 -9.49
N ALA A 75 -0.67 -11.02 -8.62
CA ALA A 75 -0.45 -12.14 -7.70
C ALA A 75 -0.18 -13.46 -8.42
N ALA A 76 -0.84 -13.70 -9.56
CA ALA A 76 -0.62 -14.91 -10.39
C ALA A 76 0.79 -15.00 -11.00
N LYS A 77 1.56 -13.91 -11.01
CA LYS A 77 2.95 -13.87 -11.51
C LYS A 77 3.99 -14.14 -10.42
N LEU A 78 3.55 -14.36 -9.17
CA LEU A 78 4.45 -14.60 -8.05
C LEU A 78 4.74 -16.09 -7.90
N ASP A 79 6.00 -16.42 -7.70
CA ASP A 79 6.47 -17.77 -7.36
C ASP A 79 6.56 -17.93 -5.83
N PRO A 80 6.49 -19.16 -5.29
CA PRO A 80 6.61 -19.41 -3.85
C PRO A 80 7.91 -18.93 -3.20
N GLY A 81 8.95 -18.72 -4.02
CA GLY A 81 10.25 -18.18 -3.62
C GLY A 81 10.32 -16.65 -3.64
N ASP A 82 9.33 -15.97 -4.18
CA ASP A 82 9.34 -14.52 -4.30
C ASP A 82 8.99 -13.85 -2.96
N VAL A 83 9.68 -12.76 -2.66
CA VAL A 83 9.42 -11.89 -1.50
C VAL A 83 9.32 -10.44 -1.92
N SER A 84 8.53 -9.69 -1.17
CA SER A 84 8.45 -8.23 -1.30
C SER A 84 9.25 -7.59 -0.16
N LEU A 85 10.08 -6.61 -0.50
CA LEU A 85 10.83 -5.83 0.46
C LEU A 85 10.09 -4.51 0.72
N TYR A 86 9.69 -4.28 1.97
CA TYR A 86 9.15 -3.00 2.41
C TYR A 86 10.18 -2.27 3.24
N VAL A 87 10.54 -1.06 2.84
CA VAL A 87 11.49 -0.18 3.54
C VAL A 87 10.71 1.00 4.10
N GLY A 88 10.59 1.06 5.42
CA GLY A 88 9.84 2.11 6.10
C GLY A 88 10.68 3.32 6.44
N ILE A 89 10.26 4.53 6.06
CA ILE A 89 10.86 5.80 6.51
C ILE A 89 9.82 6.48 7.42
N PRO A 90 9.92 6.34 8.75
CA PRO A 90 8.87 6.75 9.68
C PRO A 90 8.89 8.26 9.99
N PHE A 91 9.48 9.06 9.13
CA PHE A 91 9.62 10.50 9.34
C PHE A 91 8.76 11.30 8.37
N CYS A 92 8.23 12.43 8.87
CA CYS A 92 7.50 13.41 8.08
C CYS A 92 7.97 14.82 8.46
N PRO A 93 8.00 15.79 7.53
CA PRO A 93 8.29 17.18 7.89
C PRO A 93 7.29 17.76 8.86
N THR A 94 6.01 17.49 8.62
CA THR A 94 4.85 17.89 9.45
C THR A 94 3.86 16.73 9.53
N ARG A 95 2.90 16.81 10.47
CA ARG A 95 1.84 15.80 10.58
C ARG A 95 0.58 16.29 9.86
N CYS A 96 0.08 15.49 8.94
CA CYS A 96 -1.20 15.71 8.29
C CYS A 96 -2.36 15.50 9.29
N ALA A 97 -3.38 16.36 9.26
CA ALA A 97 -4.51 16.30 10.20
C ALA A 97 -5.27 14.96 10.18
N TYR A 98 -5.28 14.28 9.05
CA TYR A 98 -5.96 12.99 8.84
C TYR A 98 -5.05 11.76 9.02
N CYS A 99 -3.75 11.95 9.33
CA CYS A 99 -2.80 10.84 9.30
C CYS A 99 -2.94 9.93 10.52
N SER A 100 -3.18 8.65 10.26
CA SER A 100 -3.23 7.57 11.26
C SER A 100 -1.95 6.72 11.31
N PHE A 101 -0.98 6.99 10.43
CA PHE A 101 0.26 6.21 10.39
C PHE A 101 1.15 6.47 11.59
N VAL A 102 1.91 5.43 11.95
CA VAL A 102 2.99 5.54 12.94
C VAL A 102 4.13 6.28 12.27
N SER A 103 4.16 7.60 12.44
CA SER A 103 5.21 8.46 11.91
C SER A 103 5.61 9.51 12.96
N ARG A 104 6.85 9.97 12.86
CA ARG A 104 7.40 11.00 13.71
C ARG A 104 7.62 12.27 12.92
N THR A 105 7.03 13.36 13.40
CA THR A 105 7.30 14.68 12.85
C THR A 105 8.69 15.13 13.28
N ILE A 106 9.56 15.38 12.33
CA ILE A 106 10.93 15.86 12.62
C ILE A 106 11.03 17.37 12.65
N GLY A 107 10.21 18.10 11.88
CA GLY A 107 10.29 19.56 11.81
C GLY A 107 11.74 20.01 11.59
N LYS A 108 12.30 20.72 12.61
CA LYS A 108 13.71 21.14 12.62
C LYS A 108 14.66 20.11 13.26
N ARG A 109 14.14 19.00 13.78
CA ARG A 109 14.92 17.95 14.49
C ARG A 109 15.36 16.87 13.53
N THR A 110 16.34 17.17 12.71
CA THR A 110 16.89 16.23 11.72
C THR A 110 17.95 15.28 12.32
N GLU A 111 18.32 15.47 13.57
CA GLU A 111 19.34 14.69 14.28
C GLU A 111 19.01 13.19 14.40
N LEU A 112 17.74 12.82 14.27
CA LEU A 112 17.30 11.42 14.31
C LEU A 112 17.43 10.69 12.98
N LEU A 113 17.56 11.41 11.87
CA LEU A 113 17.60 10.81 10.53
C LEU A 113 18.86 9.99 10.31
N GLU A 114 20.02 10.54 10.64
CA GLU A 114 21.30 9.83 10.44
C GLU A 114 21.41 8.54 11.25
N PRO A 115 21.18 8.52 12.58
CA PRO A 115 21.21 7.29 13.34
C PRO A 115 20.19 6.25 12.86
N TYR A 116 19.01 6.71 12.43
CA TYR A 116 18.02 5.83 11.86
C TYR A 116 18.48 5.22 10.54
N LEU A 117 19.01 6.05 9.63
CA LEU A 117 19.51 5.59 8.34
C LEU A 117 20.65 4.59 8.51
N GLU A 118 21.59 4.85 9.40
CA GLU A 118 22.68 3.91 9.72
C GLU A 118 22.15 2.55 10.19
N ALA A 119 21.16 2.55 11.10
CA ALA A 119 20.52 1.34 11.58
C ALA A 119 19.79 0.59 10.45
N LEU A 120 19.04 1.32 9.61
CA LEU A 120 18.33 0.77 8.45
C LEU A 120 19.30 0.15 7.44
N LEU A 121 20.40 0.83 7.11
CA LEU A 121 21.42 0.29 6.19
C LEU A 121 22.06 -0.99 6.74
N LYS A 122 22.29 -1.06 8.05
CA LYS A 122 22.78 -2.27 8.71
C LYS A 122 21.77 -3.42 8.63
N GLU A 123 20.49 -3.13 8.86
CA GLU A 123 19.40 -4.09 8.74
C GLU A 123 19.26 -4.62 7.31
N LEU A 124 19.30 -3.73 6.30
CA LEU A 124 19.23 -4.11 4.89
C LEU A 124 20.36 -5.05 4.49
N ARG A 125 21.62 -4.75 4.87
CA ARG A 125 22.77 -5.62 4.60
C ARG A 125 22.63 -6.99 5.27
N HIS A 126 22.10 -7.03 6.50
CA HIS A 126 21.86 -8.28 7.20
C HIS A 126 20.75 -9.10 6.53
N THR A 127 19.65 -8.45 6.20
CA THR A 127 18.50 -9.08 5.49
C THR A 127 18.94 -9.62 4.12
N GLY A 128 19.77 -8.88 3.38
CA GLY A 128 20.31 -9.33 2.10
C GLY A 128 21.11 -10.63 2.24
N LYS A 129 21.98 -10.73 3.26
CA LYS A 129 22.72 -11.96 3.55
C LYS A 129 21.79 -13.13 3.89
N LEU A 130 20.73 -12.90 4.67
CA LEU A 130 19.75 -13.94 5.01
C LEU A 130 18.99 -14.40 3.75
N LEU A 131 18.56 -13.48 2.90
CA LEU A 131 17.89 -13.82 1.66
C LEU A 131 18.78 -14.60 0.70
N ALA A 132 20.04 -14.24 0.55
CA ALA A 132 20.99 -14.94 -0.31
C ALA A 132 21.14 -16.44 0.06
N THR A 133 21.01 -16.78 1.35
CA THR A 133 21.10 -18.17 1.83
C THR A 133 19.78 -18.92 1.87
N SER A 134 18.66 -18.21 1.73
CA SER A 134 17.31 -18.79 1.89
C SER A 134 16.68 -19.29 0.59
N GLY A 135 17.31 -19.07 -0.56
CA GLY A 135 16.74 -19.35 -1.88
C GLY A 135 15.56 -18.44 -2.26
N LYS A 136 15.33 -17.36 -1.48
CA LYS A 136 14.29 -16.37 -1.76
C LYS A 136 14.80 -15.31 -2.72
N ARG A 137 13.88 -14.69 -3.46
CA ARG A 137 14.19 -13.66 -4.48
C ARG A 137 13.36 -12.43 -4.25
N VAL A 138 13.98 -11.25 -4.34
CA VAL A 138 13.25 -9.99 -4.27
C VAL A 138 12.45 -9.77 -5.56
N ARG A 139 11.13 -9.73 -5.43
CA ARG A 139 10.22 -9.53 -6.54
C ARG A 139 9.75 -8.10 -6.67
N THR A 140 9.50 -7.45 -5.53
CA THR A 140 9.11 -6.03 -5.48
C THR A 140 9.80 -5.33 -4.32
N ILE A 141 10.05 -4.04 -4.48
CA ILE A 141 10.56 -3.15 -3.44
C ILE A 141 9.60 -1.97 -3.31
N TYR A 142 9.26 -1.66 -2.08
CA TYR A 142 8.41 -0.51 -1.77
C TYR A 142 9.03 0.29 -0.63
N ILE A 143 9.40 1.53 -0.90
CA ILE A 143 9.90 2.48 0.10
C ILE A 143 8.75 3.42 0.44
N GLY A 144 8.27 3.34 1.67
CA GLY A 144 7.09 4.07 2.13
C GLY A 144 7.17 4.45 3.60
N GLY A 145 6.02 4.66 4.22
CA GLY A 145 5.91 4.93 5.66
C GLY A 145 5.35 6.31 5.97
N GLY A 146 6.14 7.18 6.56
CA GLY A 146 5.79 8.58 6.80
C GLY A 146 5.88 9.38 5.50
N THR A 147 7.10 9.75 5.14
CA THR A 147 7.41 10.47 3.89
C THR A 147 8.85 10.14 3.48
N PRO A 148 9.09 9.18 2.60
CA PRO A 148 10.45 8.79 2.19
C PRO A 148 11.29 9.93 1.65
N THR A 149 10.66 10.87 0.93
CA THR A 149 11.32 12.07 0.40
C THR A 149 11.70 13.11 1.46
N THR A 150 11.49 12.82 2.75
CA THR A 150 12.12 13.55 3.86
C THR A 150 13.64 13.35 3.91
N LEU A 151 14.13 12.23 3.38
CA LEU A 151 15.56 12.00 3.19
C LEU A 151 16.10 12.99 2.15
N THR A 152 17.28 13.52 2.41
CA THR A 152 18.01 14.32 1.41
C THR A 152 18.40 13.46 0.21
N SER A 153 18.68 14.07 -0.95
CA SER A 153 19.13 13.36 -2.15
C SER A 153 20.31 12.44 -1.87
N ARG A 154 21.30 12.90 -1.08
CA ARG A 154 22.47 12.11 -0.67
C ARG A 154 22.10 10.91 0.20
N GLN A 155 21.17 11.08 1.15
CA GLN A 155 20.68 10.00 2.00
C GLN A 155 19.88 8.98 1.20
N MET A 156 19.06 9.44 0.27
CA MET A 156 18.30 8.57 -0.64
C MET A 156 19.25 7.79 -1.56
N GLU A 157 20.26 8.44 -2.13
CA GLU A 157 21.28 7.78 -2.94
C GLU A 157 22.01 6.68 -2.14
N THR A 158 22.39 6.97 -0.90
CA THR A 158 23.01 5.98 0.00
C THR A 158 22.09 4.79 0.27
N LEU A 159 20.80 5.05 0.53
CA LEU A 159 19.81 3.99 0.75
C LEU A 159 19.62 3.12 -0.50
N LEU A 160 19.43 3.74 -1.66
CA LEU A 160 19.25 3.03 -2.93
C LEU A 160 20.49 2.23 -3.34
N GLY A 161 21.68 2.79 -3.10
CA GLY A 161 22.96 2.08 -3.29
C GLY A 161 23.04 0.84 -2.41
N CYS A 162 22.78 0.98 -1.12
CA CYS A 162 22.77 -0.15 -0.18
C CYS A 162 21.78 -1.26 -0.58
N ILE A 163 20.60 -0.88 -1.06
CA ILE A 163 19.61 -1.86 -1.54
C ILE A 163 20.17 -2.63 -2.75
N ARG A 164 20.73 -1.92 -3.75
CA ARG A 164 21.31 -2.55 -4.95
C ARG A 164 22.47 -3.47 -4.65
N GLU A 165 23.28 -3.11 -3.65
CA GLU A 165 24.44 -3.93 -3.22
C GLU A 165 24.04 -5.13 -2.38
N SER A 166 22.94 -5.01 -1.61
CA SER A 166 22.53 -6.04 -0.64
C SER A 166 21.61 -7.11 -1.22
N PHE A 167 20.90 -6.83 -2.32
CA PHE A 167 19.88 -7.73 -2.88
C PHE A 167 20.11 -7.99 -4.36
N ASP A 168 19.91 -9.25 -4.77
CA ASP A 168 19.78 -9.56 -6.21
C ASP A 168 18.44 -9.04 -6.73
N LEU A 169 18.49 -8.02 -7.57
CA LEU A 169 17.33 -7.36 -8.18
C LEU A 169 17.06 -7.84 -9.61
N SER A 170 17.74 -8.87 -10.10
CA SER A 170 17.56 -9.38 -11.47
C SER A 170 16.11 -9.82 -11.76
N ARG A 171 15.38 -10.20 -10.74
CA ARG A 171 13.96 -10.62 -10.82
C ARG A 171 12.97 -9.57 -10.30
N CYS A 172 13.47 -8.40 -9.91
CA CYS A 172 12.63 -7.31 -9.41
C CYS A 172 11.81 -6.70 -10.56
N ILE A 173 10.48 -6.70 -10.42
CA ILE A 173 9.55 -6.18 -11.44
C ILE A 173 8.93 -4.84 -11.05
N GLU A 174 9.05 -4.43 -9.78
CA GLU A 174 8.53 -3.17 -9.29
C GLU A 174 9.46 -2.61 -8.21
N PHE A 175 9.84 -1.35 -8.38
CA PHE A 175 10.60 -0.59 -7.39
C PHE A 175 9.93 0.76 -7.19
N THR A 176 9.17 0.88 -6.10
CA THR A 176 8.36 2.06 -5.81
C THR A 176 8.95 2.85 -4.65
N VAL A 177 8.98 4.17 -4.81
CA VAL A 177 9.30 5.14 -3.74
C VAL A 177 8.14 6.12 -3.62
N GLU A 178 7.54 6.22 -2.44
CA GLU A 178 6.49 7.21 -2.18
C GLU A 178 7.06 8.62 -2.17
N GLY A 179 6.59 9.47 -3.10
CA GLY A 179 6.80 10.91 -3.11
C GLY A 179 5.55 11.61 -2.58
N GLY A 180 5.33 11.53 -1.28
CA GLY A 180 4.02 11.83 -0.72
C GLY A 180 3.69 13.32 -0.52
N ARG A 181 4.67 14.24 -0.70
CA ARG A 181 4.47 15.65 -0.31
C ARG A 181 5.19 16.61 -1.25
N PRO A 182 4.50 17.69 -1.71
CA PRO A 182 5.11 18.67 -2.58
C PRO A 182 6.30 19.42 -1.95
N ASP A 183 6.32 19.55 -0.62
CA ASP A 183 7.37 20.24 0.14
C ASP A 183 8.62 19.38 0.37
N THR A 184 8.65 18.17 -0.16
CA THR A 184 9.79 17.24 -0.07
C THR A 184 10.27 16.72 -1.42
N LEU A 185 9.76 17.27 -2.54
CA LEU A 185 10.15 16.91 -3.90
C LEU A 185 11.10 17.95 -4.50
#